data_70794423eb0627a52b32f78853a92113
#
_entry.id   70794423eb0627a52b32f78853a92113
#
_cell.length_a   1.000
_cell.length_b   1.000
_cell.length_c   1.000
_cell.angle_alpha   90.00
_cell.angle_beta   90.00
_cell.angle_gamma   90.00
#
_symmetry.space_group_name_H-M   'P 1'
#
loop_
_entity.id
_entity.type
_entity.pdbx_description
1 polymer ?
#
loop_
_entity_poly.entity_id
_entity_poly.type
_entity_poly.pdbx_seq_one_letter_code
_entity_poly.pdbx_strand_id
1 'polypeptide(L)'
;NDVEYYGFDQNKGHWILIDQNGKELTGSNIASLTEEKANGEAILTAGDEEGTLYLKYMIDDDTTYTSLENEQPATNAGLDATAKIKVNVTAKPFDGSVQAEGTTTTYVGEEPVNLIGNEDIKGYAVDSTDKKISGAPIVWEARLDEEDGIKLENNRVSFTKEGTYQIRATYRGKHSEWISVKALPEKALTTLKI
;
A
#
# COMPACT_ATOMS: atom_id res chain seq x y z
N ASN A 1 -25.93 -16.59 -49.16
CA ASN A 1 -26.26 -16.33 -47.74
C ASN A 1 -25.28 -15.33 -47.24
N ASP A 2 -25.60 -14.05 -47.36
CA ASP A 2 -24.79 -12.97 -46.81
C ASP A 2 -25.02 -12.99 -45.29
N VAL A 3 -23.99 -13.28 -44.56
CA VAL A 3 -23.96 -13.13 -43.09
C VAL A 3 -23.70 -11.66 -42.85
N GLU A 4 -24.75 -10.89 -42.58
CA GLU A 4 -24.57 -9.52 -42.10
C GLU A 4 -23.94 -9.56 -40.71
N TYR A 5 -22.74 -9.06 -40.60
CA TYR A 5 -22.11 -8.79 -39.32
C TYR A 5 -22.69 -7.50 -38.76
N TYR A 6 -23.49 -7.60 -37.74
CA TYR A 6 -23.87 -6.44 -36.96
C TYR A 6 -22.64 -5.99 -36.16
N GLY A 7 -22.05 -4.89 -36.59
CA GLY A 7 -20.94 -4.30 -35.89
C GLY A 7 -21.40 -3.71 -34.55
N PHE A 8 -20.81 -4.15 -33.45
CA PHE A 8 -20.98 -3.47 -32.18
C PHE A 8 -20.45 -2.03 -32.33
N ASP A 9 -21.19 -1.07 -31.77
CA ASP A 9 -20.68 0.29 -31.69
C ASP A 9 -19.55 0.30 -30.66
N GLN A 10 -18.31 0.26 -31.15
CA GLN A 10 -17.10 0.26 -30.32
C GLN A 10 -17.00 1.50 -29.42
N ASN A 11 -17.80 2.54 -29.68
CA ASN A 11 -17.84 3.76 -28.88
C ASN A 11 -18.71 3.61 -27.61
N LYS A 12 -19.40 2.51 -27.42
CA LYS A 12 -20.26 2.26 -26.27
C LYS A 12 -19.66 1.30 -25.23
N GLY A 13 -18.52 0.70 -25.52
CA GLY A 13 -17.83 -0.14 -24.56
C GLY A 13 -17.07 0.67 -23.52
N HIS A 14 -17.06 0.20 -22.29
CA HIS A 14 -16.32 0.84 -21.23
C HIS A 14 -15.66 -0.18 -20.29
N TRP A 15 -14.57 0.24 -19.66
CA TRP A 15 -13.85 -0.57 -18.69
C TRP A 15 -14.27 -0.23 -17.26
N ILE A 16 -14.48 -1.24 -16.44
CA ILE A 16 -14.69 -1.08 -15.01
C ILE A 16 -13.71 -1.95 -14.22
N LEU A 17 -13.36 -1.51 -13.02
CA LEU A 17 -12.66 -2.32 -12.03
C LEU A 17 -13.69 -3.06 -11.18
N ILE A 18 -13.50 -4.35 -11.00
CA ILE A 18 -14.34 -5.18 -10.14
C ILE A 18 -13.50 -6.01 -9.17
N ASP A 19 -14.07 -6.36 -8.04
CA ASP A 19 -13.51 -7.33 -7.11
C ASP A 19 -13.70 -8.78 -7.61
N GLN A 20 -13.25 -9.75 -6.81
CA GLN A 20 -13.42 -11.18 -7.13
C GLN A 20 -14.89 -11.60 -7.21
N ASN A 21 -15.78 -10.91 -6.52
CA ASN A 21 -17.22 -11.18 -6.46
C ASN A 21 -17.99 -10.46 -7.59
N GLY A 22 -17.30 -9.67 -8.41
CA GLY A 22 -17.90 -8.91 -9.50
C GLY A 22 -18.46 -7.55 -9.08
N LYS A 23 -18.22 -7.10 -7.85
CA LYS A 23 -18.64 -5.78 -7.37
C LYS A 23 -17.71 -4.71 -7.95
N GLU A 24 -18.28 -3.66 -8.51
CA GLU A 24 -17.55 -2.53 -9.03
C GLU A 24 -16.78 -1.78 -7.93
N LEU A 25 -15.54 -1.40 -8.24
CA LEU A 25 -14.64 -0.66 -7.38
C LEU A 25 -14.51 0.77 -7.90
N THR A 26 -15.22 1.69 -7.29
CA THR A 26 -15.14 3.15 -7.60
C THR A 26 -13.91 3.84 -7.01
N GLY A 27 -13.15 3.14 -6.19
CA GLY A 27 -11.88 3.54 -5.62
C GLY A 27 -11.21 2.35 -4.96
N SER A 28 -9.93 2.16 -5.20
CA SER A 28 -9.15 1.06 -4.64
C SER A 28 -7.71 1.52 -4.43
N ASN A 29 -7.13 1.16 -3.28
CA ASN A 29 -5.71 1.36 -3.03
C ASN A 29 -4.83 0.39 -3.85
N ILE A 30 -5.43 -0.65 -4.44
CA ILE A 30 -4.72 -1.64 -5.27
C ILE A 30 -4.46 -1.08 -6.68
N ALA A 31 -5.48 -0.47 -7.31
CA ALA A 31 -5.34 0.17 -8.61
C ALA A 31 -6.49 1.13 -8.88
N SER A 32 -6.26 2.07 -9.77
CA SER A 32 -7.27 2.97 -10.30
C SER A 32 -7.33 2.89 -11.82
N LEU A 33 -8.51 3.10 -12.37
CA LEU A 33 -8.76 3.20 -13.79
C LEU A 33 -8.98 4.68 -14.12
N THR A 34 -8.18 5.23 -15.03
CA THR A 34 -8.40 6.56 -15.55
C THR A 34 -9.10 6.51 -16.89
N GLU A 35 -9.80 7.59 -17.19
CA GLU A 35 -10.75 7.73 -18.28
C GLU A 35 -10.41 6.98 -19.56
N GLU A 36 -11.45 6.40 -20.12
CA GLU A 36 -11.45 5.78 -21.43
C GLU A 36 -11.30 6.84 -22.52
N LYS A 37 -10.43 6.56 -23.45
CA LYS A 37 -10.39 7.28 -24.71
C LYS A 37 -11.49 6.73 -25.63
N ALA A 38 -11.94 7.55 -26.56
CA ALA A 38 -12.97 7.19 -27.54
C ALA A 38 -12.68 5.93 -28.40
N ASN A 39 -11.49 5.36 -28.29
CA ASN A 39 -11.06 4.14 -28.99
C ASN A 39 -11.13 2.87 -28.11
N GLY A 40 -11.74 2.94 -26.90
CA GLY A 40 -11.81 1.82 -25.96
C GLY A 40 -10.51 1.56 -25.17
N GLU A 41 -9.54 2.46 -25.24
CA GLU A 41 -8.34 2.38 -24.40
C GLU A 41 -8.62 2.95 -23.02
N ALA A 42 -8.15 2.26 -21.97
CA ALA A 42 -8.16 2.74 -20.62
C ALA A 42 -6.77 2.60 -19.99
N ILE A 43 -6.44 3.50 -19.07
CA ILE A 43 -5.15 3.47 -18.35
C ILE A 43 -5.39 2.92 -16.95
N LEU A 44 -4.80 1.76 -16.66
CA LEU A 44 -4.76 1.18 -15.34
C LEU A 44 -3.49 1.65 -14.63
N THR A 45 -3.66 2.29 -13.48
CA THR A 45 -2.55 2.73 -12.62
C THR A 45 -2.53 1.88 -11.36
N ALA A 46 -1.39 1.24 -11.08
CA ALA A 46 -1.21 0.51 -9.82
C ALA A 46 -1.23 1.48 -8.64
N GLY A 47 -1.88 1.07 -7.56
CA GLY A 47 -1.91 1.78 -6.28
C GLY A 47 -0.79 1.39 -5.33
N ASP A 48 -0.97 1.72 -4.07
CA ASP A 48 0.04 1.51 -3.02
C ASP A 48 -0.09 0.15 -2.31
N GLU A 49 -1.18 -0.58 -2.55
CA GLU A 49 -1.44 -1.88 -1.94
C GLU A 49 -1.32 -3.02 -2.97
N GLU A 50 -0.80 -4.15 -2.50
CA GLU A 50 -0.79 -5.38 -3.29
C GLU A 50 -2.18 -6.01 -3.28
N GLY A 51 -2.54 -6.65 -4.38
CA GLY A 51 -3.79 -7.37 -4.43
C GLY A 51 -4.16 -7.88 -5.80
N THR A 52 -5.31 -8.53 -5.83
CA THR A 52 -5.93 -9.01 -7.06
C THR A 52 -7.24 -8.29 -7.29
N LEU A 53 -7.40 -7.78 -8.49
CA LEU A 53 -8.66 -7.22 -8.98
C LEU A 53 -8.90 -7.70 -10.41
N TYR A 54 -10.01 -7.30 -10.98
CA TYR A 54 -10.34 -7.67 -12.34
C TYR A 54 -10.76 -6.44 -13.12
N LEU A 55 -10.32 -6.39 -14.37
CA LEU A 55 -10.85 -5.48 -15.38
C LEU A 55 -12.00 -6.19 -16.11
N LYS A 56 -13.12 -5.54 -16.21
CA LYS A 56 -14.26 -6.00 -16.99
C LYS A 56 -14.53 -4.97 -18.08
N TYR A 57 -14.54 -5.41 -19.32
CA TYR A 57 -15.02 -4.61 -20.44
C TYR A 57 -16.51 -4.92 -20.63
N MET A 58 -17.31 -3.90 -20.73
CA MET A 58 -18.75 -4.01 -20.95
C MET A 58 -19.11 -3.24 -22.22
N ILE A 59 -19.87 -3.87 -23.07
CA ILE A 59 -20.55 -3.20 -24.17
C ILE A 59 -22.01 -3.18 -23.78
N ASP A 60 -22.49 -2.01 -23.37
CA ASP A 60 -23.89 -1.76 -23.10
C ASP A 60 -24.50 -1.20 -24.38
N ASP A 61 -25.06 -2.08 -25.18
CA ASP A 61 -25.68 -1.70 -26.43
C ASP A 61 -27.20 -1.88 -26.34
N ASP A 62 -27.84 -0.92 -25.70
CA ASP A 62 -29.32 -0.78 -25.71
C ASP A 62 -29.86 -0.32 -27.08
N THR A 63 -29.06 -0.44 -28.15
CA THR A 63 -29.54 -0.02 -29.46
C THR A 63 -30.67 -0.87 -29.95
N THR A 64 -31.73 -0.20 -30.35
CA THR A 64 -32.84 -0.80 -31.06
C THR A 64 -32.43 -1.04 -32.52
N TYR A 65 -32.32 -2.28 -32.92
CA TYR A 65 -32.13 -2.61 -34.36
C TYR A 65 -33.45 -2.70 -35.06
N THR A 66 -33.46 -2.25 -36.28
CA THR A 66 -34.56 -2.60 -37.20
C THR A 66 -34.15 -3.89 -37.88
N SER A 67 -34.84 -4.99 -37.58
CA SER A 67 -34.64 -6.26 -38.29
C SER A 67 -34.98 -6.07 -39.77
N LEU A 68 -34.03 -6.35 -40.63
CA LEU A 68 -34.23 -6.27 -42.10
C LEU A 68 -35.28 -7.25 -42.61
N GLU A 69 -35.56 -8.32 -41.86
CA GLU A 69 -36.54 -9.33 -42.31
C GLU A 69 -37.97 -8.98 -41.96
N ASN A 70 -38.24 -8.19 -40.92
CA ASN A 70 -39.61 -7.94 -40.45
C ASN A 70 -39.92 -6.47 -40.12
N GLU A 71 -39.04 -5.54 -40.36
CA GLU A 71 -39.16 -4.10 -39.98
C GLU A 71 -39.62 -3.86 -38.53
N GLN A 72 -39.40 -4.84 -37.66
CA GLN A 72 -39.74 -4.75 -36.24
C GLN A 72 -38.47 -4.35 -35.45
N PRO A 73 -38.59 -3.38 -34.56
CA PRO A 73 -37.46 -3.05 -33.68
C PRO A 73 -37.16 -4.26 -32.77
N ALA A 74 -35.92 -4.74 -32.85
CA ALA A 74 -35.43 -5.73 -31.91
C ALA A 74 -34.53 -5.00 -30.89
N THR A 75 -34.78 -5.23 -29.62
CA THR A 75 -33.89 -4.74 -28.55
C THR A 75 -32.90 -5.83 -28.19
N ASN A 76 -31.63 -5.49 -28.16
CA ASN A 76 -30.56 -6.37 -27.69
C ASN A 76 -30.42 -6.40 -26.16
N ALA A 77 -31.50 -6.15 -25.44
CA ALA A 77 -31.51 -6.27 -23.99
C ALA A 77 -31.00 -7.65 -23.58
N GLY A 78 -29.78 -7.74 -23.12
CA GLY A 78 -29.14 -8.98 -22.63
C GLY A 78 -28.06 -9.61 -23.54
N LEU A 79 -27.66 -8.97 -24.63
CA LEU A 79 -26.52 -9.41 -25.46
C LEU A 79 -25.24 -8.65 -25.13
N ASP A 80 -25.09 -8.17 -23.90
CA ASP A 80 -23.87 -7.49 -23.46
C ASP A 80 -22.66 -8.41 -23.61
N ALA A 81 -21.73 -8.03 -24.46
CA ALA A 81 -20.46 -8.72 -24.55
C ALA A 81 -19.57 -8.27 -23.37
N THR A 82 -19.06 -9.23 -22.64
CA THR A 82 -18.16 -8.95 -21.51
C THR A 82 -16.86 -9.71 -21.65
N ALA A 83 -15.75 -9.02 -21.42
CA ALA A 83 -14.43 -9.63 -21.24
C ALA A 83 -13.95 -9.35 -19.81
N LYS A 84 -13.39 -10.37 -19.15
CA LYS A 84 -12.85 -10.26 -17.79
C LYS A 84 -11.37 -10.61 -17.81
N ILE A 85 -10.55 -9.69 -17.34
CA ILE A 85 -9.09 -9.84 -17.23
C ILE A 85 -8.70 -9.80 -15.76
N LYS A 86 -8.01 -10.84 -15.30
CA LYS A 86 -7.44 -10.85 -13.94
C LYS A 86 -6.19 -9.98 -13.92
N VAL A 87 -6.11 -9.06 -12.98
CA VAL A 87 -4.95 -8.20 -12.74
C VAL A 87 -4.39 -8.48 -11.35
N ASN A 88 -3.13 -8.84 -11.28
CA ASN A 88 -2.40 -8.95 -10.02
C ASN A 88 -1.48 -7.73 -9.90
N VAL A 89 -1.70 -6.94 -8.87
CA VAL A 89 -0.82 -5.85 -8.48
C VAL A 89 0.11 -6.40 -7.40
N THR A 90 1.38 -6.41 -7.69
CA THR A 90 2.43 -6.83 -6.76
C THR A 90 3.33 -5.64 -6.47
N ALA A 91 3.78 -5.51 -5.22
CA ALA A 91 4.76 -4.49 -4.91
C ALA A 91 6.02 -4.70 -5.75
N LYS A 92 6.51 -3.64 -6.36
CA LYS A 92 7.86 -3.67 -6.91
C LYS A 92 8.82 -4.02 -5.76
N PRO A 93 9.68 -5.04 -5.90
CA PRO A 93 10.68 -5.32 -4.89
C PRO A 93 11.45 -4.04 -4.55
N PHE A 94 11.57 -3.73 -3.27
CA PHE A 94 12.33 -2.58 -2.83
C PHE A 94 13.81 -2.84 -3.11
N ASP A 95 14.39 -2.11 -4.05
CA ASP A 95 15.78 -2.22 -4.49
C ASP A 95 16.76 -1.30 -3.75
N GLY A 96 16.24 -0.38 -2.93
CA GLY A 96 17.02 0.51 -2.09
C GLY A 96 17.53 -0.14 -0.81
N SER A 97 17.90 0.67 0.17
CA SER A 97 18.37 0.24 1.49
C SER A 97 17.63 0.97 2.62
N VAL A 98 17.71 0.41 3.83
CA VAL A 98 17.19 1.04 5.04
C VAL A 98 18.38 1.43 5.90
N GLN A 99 18.33 2.63 6.45
CA GLN A 99 19.38 3.17 7.28
C GLN A 99 18.82 3.57 8.63
N ALA A 100 19.61 3.38 9.68
CA ALA A 100 19.38 3.89 11.02
C ALA A 100 20.65 4.55 11.53
N GLU A 101 20.50 5.70 12.15
CA GLU A 101 21.61 6.47 12.69
C GLU A 101 21.24 7.12 14.02
N GLY A 102 22.24 7.46 14.77
CA GLY A 102 22.09 8.10 16.07
C GLY A 102 22.05 7.11 17.23
N THR A 103 21.85 7.66 18.40
CA THR A 103 21.71 6.93 19.67
C THR A 103 20.86 7.76 20.61
N THR A 104 20.20 7.13 21.56
CA THR A 104 19.50 7.83 22.62
C THR A 104 19.83 7.24 23.97
N THR A 105 19.66 8.06 25.00
CA THR A 105 19.81 7.64 26.38
C THR A 105 18.55 8.07 27.15
N THR A 106 17.94 7.14 27.87
CA THR A 106 16.80 7.42 28.72
C THR A 106 16.98 6.71 30.06
N TYR A 107 16.04 6.83 30.98
CA TYR A 107 16.07 6.16 32.26
C TYR A 107 15.02 5.06 32.32
N VAL A 108 15.29 4.03 33.09
CA VAL A 108 14.30 2.98 33.40
C VAL A 108 13.08 3.64 34.02
N GLY A 109 11.88 3.21 33.59
CA GLY A 109 10.61 3.70 34.11
C GLY A 109 10.15 5.06 33.59
N GLU A 110 10.92 5.72 32.71
CA GLU A 110 10.46 6.94 32.04
C GLU A 110 9.47 6.66 30.91
N GLU A 111 8.78 7.70 30.47
CA GLU A 111 7.84 7.64 29.35
C GLU A 111 8.50 7.11 28.08
N PRO A 112 7.79 6.26 27.31
CA PRO A 112 8.35 5.67 26.10
C PRO A 112 8.81 6.73 25.08
N VAL A 113 10.04 6.59 24.63
CA VAL A 113 10.65 7.46 23.61
C VAL A 113 10.06 7.14 22.24
N ASN A 114 9.50 8.13 21.57
CA ASN A 114 9.03 7.99 20.19
C ASN A 114 10.25 8.00 19.24
N LEU A 115 10.37 6.97 18.42
CA LEU A 115 11.46 6.84 17.44
C LEU A 115 11.13 7.49 16.09
N ILE A 116 9.86 7.82 15.84
CA ILE A 116 9.47 8.54 14.63
C ILE A 116 9.56 10.04 14.89
N GLY A 117 10.33 10.74 14.05
CA GLY A 117 10.54 12.17 14.20
C GLY A 117 11.46 12.54 15.38
N ASN A 118 12.16 11.55 15.95
CA ASN A 118 13.16 11.81 17.00
C ASN A 118 14.38 12.54 16.41
N GLU A 119 14.94 13.48 17.16
CA GLU A 119 16.10 14.27 16.72
C GLU A 119 17.41 13.48 16.85
N ASP A 120 17.51 12.63 17.88
CA ASP A 120 18.69 11.87 18.23
C ASP A 120 18.79 10.53 17.51
N ILE A 121 17.66 9.97 17.09
CA ILE A 121 17.56 8.70 16.35
C ILE A 121 16.77 8.92 15.07
N LYS A 122 17.33 8.47 13.97
CA LYS A 122 16.68 8.56 12.65
C LYS A 122 16.70 7.23 11.94
N GLY A 123 15.50 6.79 11.47
CA GLY A 123 15.36 5.69 10.56
C GLY A 123 14.78 6.18 9.24
N TYR A 124 15.34 5.77 8.12
CA TYR A 124 14.85 6.16 6.80
C TYR A 124 15.20 5.12 5.74
N ALA A 125 14.44 5.13 4.67
CA ALA A 125 14.72 4.35 3.48
C ALA A 125 15.30 5.25 2.39
N VAL A 126 16.22 4.71 1.61
CA VAL A 126 16.76 5.33 0.39
C VAL A 126 16.51 4.43 -0.82
N ASP A 127 16.30 5.00 -1.98
CA ASP A 127 16.16 4.26 -3.22
C ASP A 127 17.51 3.75 -3.74
N SER A 128 17.51 3.09 -4.88
CA SER A 128 18.73 2.56 -5.52
C SER A 128 19.73 3.62 -5.99
N THR A 129 19.37 4.89 -5.89
CA THR A 129 20.24 6.04 -6.18
C THR A 129 20.71 6.78 -4.91
N ASP A 130 20.51 6.15 -3.74
CA ASP A 130 20.78 6.72 -2.41
C ASP A 130 19.95 7.97 -2.06
N LYS A 131 18.87 8.22 -2.78
CA LYS A 131 17.97 9.31 -2.47
C LYS A 131 16.95 8.89 -1.42
N LYS A 132 16.78 9.71 -0.38
CA LYS A 132 15.81 9.46 0.69
C LYS A 132 14.38 9.42 0.18
N ILE A 133 13.67 8.37 0.55
CA ILE A 133 12.23 8.20 0.24
C ILE A 133 11.43 8.97 1.28
N SER A 134 10.81 10.06 0.84
CA SER A 134 9.96 10.88 1.73
C SER A 134 8.71 10.11 2.13
N GLY A 135 8.37 10.17 3.43
CA GLY A 135 7.16 9.52 3.96
C GLY A 135 7.22 8.00 4.02
N ALA A 136 8.40 7.37 3.83
CA ALA A 136 8.52 5.92 4.00
C ALA A 136 8.06 5.51 5.42
N PRO A 137 7.09 4.59 5.56
CA PRO A 137 6.61 4.13 6.86
C PRO A 137 7.63 3.19 7.50
N ILE A 138 8.58 3.78 8.21
CA ILE A 138 9.61 3.03 8.94
C ILE A 138 8.99 2.36 10.16
N VAL A 139 9.32 1.09 10.34
CA VAL A 139 8.99 0.32 11.54
C VAL A 139 10.31 -0.01 12.25
N TRP A 140 10.30 0.09 13.57
CA TRP A 140 11.47 -0.24 14.37
C TRP A 140 11.32 -1.62 15.00
N GLU A 141 12.45 -2.32 15.10
CA GLU A 141 12.55 -3.62 15.75
C GLU A 141 13.64 -3.59 16.84
N ALA A 142 13.40 -4.27 17.94
CA ALA A 142 14.39 -4.52 18.96
C ALA A 142 14.98 -5.92 18.79
N ARG A 143 16.25 -6.08 19.18
CA ARG A 143 16.92 -7.38 19.16
C ARG A 143 16.48 -8.30 20.29
N LEU A 144 16.10 -7.72 21.41
CA LEU A 144 15.63 -8.38 22.63
C LEU A 144 14.18 -7.96 22.88
N ASP A 145 13.50 -8.65 23.76
CA ASP A 145 12.10 -8.43 24.11
C ASP A 145 11.90 -7.80 25.51
N GLU A 146 10.65 -7.73 25.96
CA GLU A 146 10.30 -7.12 27.23
C GLU A 146 10.85 -7.90 28.44
N GLU A 147 11.01 -9.22 28.33
CA GLU A 147 11.61 -10.03 29.41
C GLU A 147 13.07 -9.70 29.61
N ASP A 148 13.76 -9.31 28.55
CA ASP A 148 15.16 -8.84 28.57
C ASP A 148 15.30 -7.39 29.02
N GLY A 149 14.20 -6.63 29.11
CA GLY A 149 14.20 -5.26 29.64
C GLY A 149 13.98 -4.15 28.63
N ILE A 150 13.68 -4.46 27.38
CA ILE A 150 13.29 -3.49 26.36
C ILE A 150 11.90 -3.81 25.82
N LYS A 151 11.03 -2.81 25.78
CA LYS A 151 9.71 -2.91 25.17
C LYS A 151 9.65 -1.93 24.00
N LEU A 152 9.32 -2.46 22.82
CA LEU A 152 9.15 -1.67 21.60
C LEU A 152 7.75 -1.92 21.03
N GLU A 153 6.89 -0.93 21.12
CA GLU A 153 5.54 -0.97 20.59
C GLU A 153 5.21 0.30 19.80
N ASN A 154 4.63 0.15 18.62
CA ASN A 154 4.20 1.29 17.79
C ASN A 154 5.30 2.34 17.59
N ASN A 155 6.54 1.89 17.36
CA ASN A 155 7.74 2.74 17.23
C ASN A 155 8.04 3.59 18.49
N ARG A 156 7.61 3.13 19.63
CA ARG A 156 7.96 3.74 20.94
C ARG A 156 8.73 2.73 21.76
N VAL A 157 9.88 3.15 22.28
CA VAL A 157 10.76 2.30 23.09
C VAL A 157 10.73 2.72 24.55
N SER A 158 10.62 1.75 25.46
CA SER A 158 10.75 1.92 26.90
C SER A 158 11.62 0.80 27.49
N PHE A 159 12.09 1.01 28.70
CA PHE A 159 13.03 0.10 29.35
C PHE A 159 12.58 -0.23 30.77
N THR A 160 12.65 -1.52 31.12
CA THR A 160 12.36 -2.03 32.46
C THR A 160 13.63 -2.40 33.23
N LYS A 161 14.77 -2.48 32.53
CA LYS A 161 16.08 -2.74 33.13
C LYS A 161 17.13 -1.79 32.53
N GLU A 162 18.14 -1.44 33.32
CA GLU A 162 19.29 -0.72 32.81
C GLU A 162 20.13 -1.58 31.86
N GLY A 163 20.75 -0.95 30.87
CA GLY A 163 21.55 -1.68 29.90
C GLY A 163 21.74 -0.94 28.57
N THR A 164 22.41 -1.62 27.67
CA THR A 164 22.56 -1.17 26.28
C THR A 164 21.83 -2.16 25.39
N TYR A 165 20.88 -1.65 24.65
CA TYR A 165 20.01 -2.43 23.76
C TYR A 165 20.27 -2.07 22.32
N GLN A 166 19.88 -2.97 21.41
CA GLN A 166 20.02 -2.77 19.99
C GLN A 166 18.65 -2.70 19.32
N ILE A 167 18.48 -1.68 18.48
CA ILE A 167 17.27 -1.51 17.65
C ILE A 167 17.70 -1.29 16.20
N ARG A 168 16.78 -1.56 15.27
CA ARG A 168 16.99 -1.32 13.84
C ARG A 168 15.70 -0.82 13.18
N ALA A 169 15.88 -0.08 12.11
CA ALA A 169 14.80 0.36 11.25
C ALA A 169 14.49 -0.70 10.18
N THR A 170 13.22 -0.84 9.83
CA THR A 170 12.76 -1.77 8.78
C THR A 170 11.82 -1.06 7.81
N TYR A 171 11.88 -1.47 6.56
CA TYR A 171 10.99 -0.99 5.50
C TYR A 171 10.91 -2.02 4.37
N ARG A 172 9.71 -2.45 3.99
CA ARG A 172 9.45 -3.41 2.90
C ARG A 172 10.38 -4.65 2.96
N GLY A 173 10.53 -5.23 4.13
CA GLY A 173 11.32 -6.46 4.35
C GLY A 173 12.84 -6.28 4.37
N LYS A 174 13.35 -5.05 4.22
CA LYS A 174 14.76 -4.73 4.42
C LYS A 174 14.99 -4.08 5.77
N HIS A 175 16.19 -4.25 6.29
CA HIS A 175 16.60 -3.80 7.62
C HIS A 175 17.84 -2.91 7.52
N SER A 176 17.94 -1.96 8.46
CA SER A 176 19.19 -1.24 8.70
C SER A 176 20.17 -2.10 9.50
N GLU A 177 21.40 -1.62 9.63
CA GLU A 177 22.30 -2.06 10.70
C GLU A 177 21.68 -1.77 12.06
N TRP A 178 22.13 -2.53 13.08
CA TRP A 178 21.73 -2.33 14.46
C TRP A 178 22.39 -1.07 15.04
N ILE A 179 21.60 -0.21 15.66
CA ILE A 179 22.09 0.93 16.44
C ILE A 179 21.84 0.69 17.93
N SER A 180 22.65 1.31 18.78
CA SER A 180 22.57 1.16 20.22
C SER A 180 21.74 2.24 20.88
N VAL A 181 20.88 1.84 21.81
CA VAL A 181 20.14 2.73 22.71
C VAL A 181 20.47 2.36 24.16
N LYS A 182 20.58 3.34 25.05
CA LYS A 182 21.01 3.12 26.41
C LYS A 182 19.93 3.45 27.43
N ALA A 183 19.68 2.53 28.33
CA ALA A 183 18.82 2.72 29.50
C ALA A 183 19.74 2.92 30.73
N LEU A 184 19.59 4.05 31.39
CA LEU A 184 20.23 4.35 32.70
C LEU A 184 19.34 3.86 33.82
N PRO A 185 19.90 3.66 35.04
CA PRO A 185 19.09 3.36 36.22
C PRO A 185 17.96 4.37 36.39
N GLU A 186 16.89 3.95 37.09
CA GLU A 186 15.81 4.86 37.46
C GLU A 186 16.36 6.10 38.18
N LYS A 187 15.84 7.28 37.85
CA LYS A 187 16.25 8.52 38.54
C LYS A 187 15.87 8.45 40.01
N ALA A 188 16.88 8.56 40.89
CA ALA A 188 16.62 8.69 42.31
C ALA A 188 15.79 9.96 42.57
N LEU A 189 14.66 9.83 43.25
CA LEU A 189 13.88 10.97 43.74
C LEU A 189 14.71 11.75 44.75
N THR A 190 15.26 12.87 44.36
CA THR A 190 15.90 13.79 45.29
C THR A 190 14.81 14.54 46.03
N THR A 191 14.48 14.08 47.26
CA THR A 191 13.53 14.77 48.11
C THR A 191 14.14 16.09 48.52
N LEU A 192 13.63 17.19 47.97
CA LEU A 192 13.94 18.51 48.50
C LEU A 192 13.24 18.66 49.85
N LYS A 193 13.96 18.60 50.94
CA LYS A 193 13.44 19.02 52.24
C LYS A 193 13.46 20.55 52.26
N ILE A 194 12.29 21.14 52.33
CA ILE A 194 12.09 22.58 52.63
C ILE A 194 12.07 22.72 54.12
#